data_8f4ac56bfba58bca73c77cfde30cd9e1
#
_entry.id   8f4ac56bfba58bca73c77cfde30cd9e1
#
_cell.length_a   1.000
_cell.length_b   1.000
_cell.length_c   1.000
_cell.angle_alpha   90.00
_cell.angle_beta   90.00
_cell.angle_gamma   90.00
#
_symmetry.space_group_name_H-M   'P 1'
#
loop_
_entity.id
_entity.type
_entity.pdbx_description
1 polymer ?
#
loop_
_entity_poly.entity_id
_entity_poly.type
_entity_poly.pdbx_seq_one_letter_code
_entity_poly.pdbx_strand_id
1 'polypeptide(L)'
;MRVLRIAGTVALWIVDILAAAAFVAIGLAKFGSPAWAIRFERWGYPDGFYMVIGALEVAGGVLLLVPRMSSYASALLGAILIGAAATHALHDEAARVAAPLMWLAVMTLIGVARRRRAWRPSIRPVPVTANQV
;
A
#
# COMPACT_ATOMS: atom_id res chain seq x y z
N MET A 1 0.10 27.38 10.81
CA MET A 1 -0.19 26.64 9.56
C MET A 1 1.01 25.88 8.98
N ARG A 2 2.23 26.44 8.94
CA ARG A 2 3.43 25.76 8.40
C ARG A 2 3.84 24.50 9.20
N VAL A 3 3.83 24.60 10.53
CA VAL A 3 4.17 23.49 11.44
C VAL A 3 3.23 22.31 11.28
N LEU A 4 1.92 22.53 11.19
CA LEU A 4 0.92 21.47 10.98
C LEU A 4 1.09 20.74 9.64
N ARG A 5 1.53 21.44 8.59
CA ARG A 5 1.83 20.82 7.30
C ARG A 5 3.06 19.94 7.37
N ILE A 6 4.09 20.39 8.07
CA ILE A 6 5.34 19.60 8.26
C ILE A 6 5.02 18.35 9.08
N ALA A 7 4.34 18.50 10.21
CA ALA A 7 3.96 17.39 11.06
C ALA A 7 3.12 16.34 10.30
N GLY A 8 2.13 16.76 9.52
CA GLY A 8 1.33 15.86 8.70
C GLY A 8 2.12 15.17 7.57
N THR A 9 3.19 15.81 7.08
CA THR A 9 4.07 15.19 6.08
C THR A 9 4.94 14.13 6.72
N VAL A 10 5.52 14.43 7.87
CA VAL A 10 6.36 13.48 8.63
C VAL A 10 5.53 12.28 9.07
N ALA A 11 4.34 12.50 9.63
CA ALA A 11 3.44 11.42 10.03
C ALA A 11 3.10 10.48 8.86
N LEU A 12 2.78 11.04 7.68
CA LEU A 12 2.50 10.24 6.50
C LEU A 12 3.71 9.40 6.06
N TRP A 13 4.91 9.96 6.11
CA TRP A 13 6.14 9.21 5.80
C TRP A 13 6.40 8.07 6.79
N ILE A 14 6.15 8.29 8.07
CA ILE A 14 6.27 7.25 9.09
C ILE A 14 5.31 6.10 8.77
N VAL A 15 4.05 6.41 8.45
CA VAL A 15 3.05 5.40 8.09
C VAL A 15 3.46 4.64 6.83
N ASP A 16 3.93 5.34 5.79
CA ASP A 16 4.40 4.70 4.55
C ASP A 16 5.57 3.74 4.81
N ILE A 17 6.56 4.15 5.60
CA ILE A 17 7.74 3.33 5.93
C ILE A 17 7.34 2.09 6.74
N LEU A 18 6.50 2.25 7.75
CA LEU A 18 6.03 1.12 8.57
C LEU A 18 5.20 0.14 7.73
N ALA A 19 4.31 0.65 6.88
CA ALA A 19 3.52 -0.17 5.97
C ALA A 19 4.41 -0.89 4.95
N ALA A 20 5.37 -0.19 4.34
CA ALA A 20 6.33 -0.77 3.40
C ALA A 20 7.12 -1.91 4.05
N ALA A 21 7.66 -1.70 5.24
CA ALA A 21 8.40 -2.72 6.00
C ALA A 21 7.52 -3.94 6.30
N ALA A 22 6.27 -3.73 6.72
CA ALA A 22 5.33 -4.81 7.02
C ALA A 22 5.02 -5.64 5.77
N PHE A 23 4.67 -5.01 4.64
CA PHE A 23 4.33 -5.73 3.41
C PHE A 23 5.54 -6.44 2.79
N VAL A 24 6.71 -5.84 2.81
CA VAL A 24 7.95 -6.49 2.38
C VAL A 24 8.23 -7.72 3.25
N ALA A 25 8.14 -7.61 4.57
CA ALA A 25 8.38 -8.73 5.48
C ALA A 25 7.35 -9.87 5.28
N ILE A 26 6.06 -9.53 5.18
CA ILE A 26 4.97 -10.52 4.96
C ILE A 26 5.12 -11.17 3.57
N GLY A 27 5.45 -10.40 2.54
CA GLY A 27 5.68 -10.91 1.20
C GLY A 27 6.87 -11.86 1.14
N LEU A 28 8.02 -11.48 1.71
CA LEU A 28 9.22 -12.31 1.77
C LEU A 28 8.99 -13.61 2.56
N ALA A 29 8.23 -13.57 3.65
CA ALA A 29 7.90 -14.73 4.44
C ALA A 29 7.16 -15.82 3.64
N LYS A 30 6.47 -15.46 2.56
CA LYS A 30 5.80 -16.41 1.68
C LYS A 30 6.77 -17.27 0.88
N PHE A 31 7.95 -16.78 0.55
CA PHE A 31 8.97 -17.53 -0.19
C PHE A 31 9.75 -18.51 0.69
N GLY A 32 9.87 -18.26 1.99
CA GLY A 32 10.70 -19.02 2.91
C GLY A 32 9.95 -20.08 3.73
N SER A 33 8.63 -20.20 3.61
CA SER A 33 7.85 -21.07 4.50
C SER A 33 6.87 -21.99 3.76
N PRO A 34 7.02 -23.31 3.86
CA PRO A 34 6.08 -24.29 3.32
C PRO A 34 4.65 -24.13 3.86
N ALA A 35 4.51 -23.53 5.04
CA ALA A 35 3.21 -23.31 5.66
C ALA A 35 2.28 -22.42 4.79
N TRP A 36 2.84 -21.52 3.96
CA TRP A 36 2.04 -20.72 3.04
C TRP A 36 1.51 -21.55 1.87
N ALA A 37 2.31 -22.46 1.31
CA ALA A 37 1.85 -23.36 0.27
C ALA A 37 0.66 -24.20 0.78
N ILE A 38 0.81 -24.86 1.93
CA ILE A 38 -0.24 -25.68 2.56
C ILE A 38 -1.51 -24.84 2.83
N ARG A 39 -1.35 -23.62 3.29
CA ARG A 39 -2.50 -22.75 3.59
C ARG A 39 -3.25 -22.34 2.34
N PHE A 40 -2.54 -21.95 1.28
CA PHE A 40 -3.16 -21.57 0.01
C PHE A 40 -3.83 -22.75 -0.69
N GLU A 41 -3.23 -23.94 -0.63
CA GLU A 41 -3.83 -25.19 -1.10
C GLU A 41 -5.14 -25.50 -0.36
N ARG A 42 -5.15 -25.37 0.97
CA ARG A 42 -6.37 -25.53 1.79
C ARG A 42 -7.48 -24.55 1.40
N TRP A 43 -7.13 -23.35 0.97
CA TRP A 43 -8.08 -22.36 0.47
C TRP A 43 -8.47 -22.58 -0.99
N GLY A 44 -7.97 -23.64 -1.64
CA GLY A 44 -8.29 -24.00 -3.03
C GLY A 44 -7.59 -23.14 -4.09
N TYR A 45 -6.51 -22.46 -3.72
CA TYR A 45 -5.71 -21.70 -4.68
C TYR A 45 -4.73 -22.63 -5.43
N PRO A 46 -4.38 -22.29 -6.70
CA PRO A 46 -3.41 -23.03 -7.48
C PRO A 46 -2.02 -23.05 -6.81
N ASP A 47 -1.24 -24.09 -7.12
CA ASP A 47 0.16 -24.20 -6.68
C ASP A 47 0.96 -22.98 -7.08
N GLY A 48 1.79 -22.50 -6.14
CA GLY A 48 2.65 -21.35 -6.38
C GLY A 48 1.94 -19.98 -6.33
N PHE A 49 0.61 -19.90 -6.23
CA PHE A 49 -0.11 -18.64 -6.18
C PHE A 49 0.31 -17.78 -4.97
N TYR A 50 0.65 -18.39 -3.84
CA TYR A 50 1.20 -17.69 -2.68
C TYR A 50 2.49 -16.92 -2.98
N MET A 51 3.33 -17.41 -3.91
CA MET A 51 4.54 -16.70 -4.34
C MET A 51 4.20 -15.47 -5.17
N VAL A 52 3.17 -15.56 -6.03
CA VAL A 52 2.70 -14.41 -6.81
C VAL A 52 2.20 -13.32 -5.87
N ILE A 53 1.37 -13.68 -4.88
CA ILE A 53 0.90 -12.72 -3.87
C ILE A 53 2.09 -12.16 -3.08
N GLY A 54 3.04 -12.98 -2.66
CA GLY A 54 4.25 -12.54 -1.97
C GLY A 54 5.07 -11.54 -2.79
N ALA A 55 5.27 -11.80 -4.08
CA ALA A 55 5.99 -10.90 -4.98
C ALA A 55 5.26 -9.54 -5.13
N LEU A 56 3.94 -9.57 -5.26
CA LEU A 56 3.12 -8.35 -5.35
C LEU A 56 3.13 -7.55 -4.04
N GLU A 57 3.15 -8.22 -2.89
CA GLU A 57 3.29 -7.57 -1.58
C GLU A 57 4.66 -6.90 -1.42
N VAL A 58 5.74 -7.57 -1.81
CA VAL A 58 7.08 -6.98 -1.79
C VAL A 58 7.16 -5.79 -2.74
N ALA A 59 6.72 -5.95 -3.99
CA ALA A 59 6.72 -4.88 -4.97
C ALA A 59 5.88 -3.68 -4.51
N GLY A 60 4.65 -3.95 -4.03
CA GLY A 60 3.77 -2.92 -3.49
C GLY A 60 4.38 -2.20 -2.29
N GLY A 61 5.00 -2.94 -1.36
CA GLY A 61 5.69 -2.38 -0.20
C GLY A 61 6.83 -1.45 -0.61
N VAL A 62 7.68 -1.87 -1.55
CA VAL A 62 8.77 -1.01 -2.07
C VAL A 62 8.22 0.23 -2.78
N LEU A 63 7.18 0.08 -3.60
CA LEU A 63 6.56 1.18 -4.34
C LEU A 63 5.85 2.20 -3.44
N LEU A 64 5.43 1.82 -2.23
CA LEU A 64 4.91 2.79 -1.24
C LEU A 64 5.93 3.88 -0.91
N LEU A 65 7.23 3.56 -0.94
CA LEU A 65 8.31 4.50 -0.64
C LEU A 65 8.59 5.46 -1.80
N VAL A 66 8.04 5.22 -2.98
CA VAL A 66 8.16 6.09 -4.14
C VAL A 66 6.95 7.01 -4.21
N PRO A 67 7.08 8.33 -3.92
CA PRO A 67 5.91 9.23 -3.75
C PRO A 67 4.95 9.27 -4.94
N ARG A 68 5.48 9.12 -6.17
CA ARG A 68 4.67 9.11 -7.40
C ARG A 68 3.91 7.81 -7.61
N MET A 69 4.42 6.69 -7.05
CA MET A 69 3.86 5.35 -7.21
C MET A 69 3.01 4.94 -6.00
N SER A 70 3.15 5.63 -4.87
CA SER A 70 2.52 5.27 -3.60
C SER A 70 0.99 5.12 -3.69
N SER A 71 0.29 5.94 -4.47
CA SER A 71 -1.16 5.78 -4.67
C SER A 71 -1.51 4.50 -5.42
N TYR A 72 -0.72 4.13 -6.44
CA TYR A 72 -0.92 2.89 -7.20
C TYR A 72 -0.55 1.67 -6.36
N ALA A 73 0.54 1.76 -5.60
CA ALA A 73 0.95 0.73 -4.66
C ALA A 73 -0.13 0.48 -3.60
N SER A 74 -0.72 1.54 -3.05
CA SER A 74 -1.82 1.43 -2.09
C SER A 74 -3.05 0.76 -2.70
N ALA A 75 -3.38 1.04 -3.96
CA ALA A 75 -4.48 0.39 -4.65
C ALA A 75 -4.21 -1.11 -4.89
N LEU A 76 -3.00 -1.47 -5.32
CA LEU A 76 -2.58 -2.86 -5.50
C LEU A 76 -2.66 -3.63 -4.18
N LEU A 77 -2.03 -3.11 -3.12
CA LEU A 77 -2.05 -3.75 -1.80
C LEU A 77 -3.46 -3.81 -1.23
N GLY A 78 -4.28 -2.78 -1.46
CA GLY A 78 -5.69 -2.77 -1.10
C GLY A 78 -6.48 -3.90 -1.76
N ALA A 79 -6.27 -4.16 -3.05
CA ALA A 79 -6.90 -5.27 -3.76
C ALA A 79 -6.49 -6.63 -3.16
N ILE A 80 -5.21 -6.81 -2.84
CA ILE A 80 -4.72 -8.03 -2.16
C ILE A 80 -5.38 -8.19 -0.79
N LEU A 81 -5.52 -7.12 -0.02
CA LEU A 81 -6.15 -7.14 1.30
C LEU A 81 -7.64 -7.45 1.24
N ILE A 82 -8.35 -6.96 0.23
CA ILE A 82 -9.75 -7.34 -0.02
C ILE A 82 -9.84 -8.84 -0.31
N GLY A 83 -8.96 -9.37 -1.16
CA GLY A 83 -8.88 -10.80 -1.43
C GLY A 83 -8.57 -11.61 -0.18
N ALA A 84 -7.63 -11.17 0.65
CA ALA A 84 -7.29 -11.82 1.91
C ALA A 84 -8.46 -11.81 2.91
N ALA A 85 -9.16 -10.68 3.06
CA ALA A 85 -10.34 -10.59 3.92
C ALA A 85 -11.46 -11.54 3.46
N ALA A 86 -11.73 -11.58 2.14
CA ALA A 86 -12.71 -12.49 1.56
C ALA A 86 -12.31 -13.96 1.77
N THR A 87 -11.04 -14.30 1.55
CA THR A 87 -10.53 -15.66 1.78
C THR A 87 -10.74 -16.11 3.24
N HIS A 88 -10.37 -15.29 4.22
CA HIS A 88 -10.58 -15.61 5.62
C HIS A 88 -12.06 -15.73 5.98
N ALA A 89 -12.92 -14.88 5.42
CA ALA A 89 -14.36 -14.93 5.67
C ALA A 89 -15.01 -16.20 5.10
N LEU A 90 -14.56 -16.67 3.92
CA LEU A 90 -15.11 -17.85 3.25
C LEU A 90 -14.62 -19.19 3.82
N HIS A 91 -13.55 -19.18 4.63
CA HIS A 91 -12.92 -20.39 5.18
C HIS A 91 -13.03 -20.49 6.70
N ASP A 92 -14.09 -19.89 7.28
CA ASP A 92 -14.38 -19.93 8.72
C ASP A 92 -13.26 -19.37 9.63
N GLU A 93 -12.45 -18.48 9.08
CA GLU A 93 -11.36 -17.80 9.79
C GLU A 93 -11.75 -16.36 10.19
N ALA A 94 -12.98 -16.16 10.69
CA ALA A 94 -13.55 -14.84 10.98
C ALA A 94 -12.66 -13.97 11.88
N ALA A 95 -11.97 -14.56 12.84
CA ALA A 95 -11.04 -13.84 13.73
C ALA A 95 -9.84 -13.21 12.98
N ARG A 96 -9.51 -13.71 11.78
CA ARG A 96 -8.39 -13.24 10.96
C ARG A 96 -8.79 -12.16 9.95
N VAL A 97 -10.07 -11.90 9.76
CA VAL A 97 -10.60 -10.86 8.83
C VAL A 97 -10.22 -9.46 9.28
N ALA A 98 -10.14 -9.23 10.59
CA ALA A 98 -9.86 -7.91 11.15
C ALA A 98 -8.50 -7.32 10.70
N ALA A 99 -7.46 -8.15 10.60
CA ALA A 99 -6.13 -7.68 10.22
C ALA A 99 -6.08 -7.12 8.79
N PRO A 100 -6.53 -7.83 7.73
CA PRO A 100 -6.57 -7.26 6.39
C PRO A 100 -7.49 -6.05 6.28
N LEU A 101 -8.60 -5.97 7.01
CA LEU A 101 -9.46 -4.79 7.00
C LEU A 101 -8.78 -3.57 7.64
N MET A 102 -8.04 -3.75 8.73
CA MET A 102 -7.25 -2.68 9.34
C MET A 102 -6.18 -2.16 8.36
N TRP A 103 -5.44 -3.05 7.71
CA TRP A 103 -4.46 -2.67 6.72
C TRP A 103 -5.08 -2.02 5.48
N LEU A 104 -6.28 -2.44 5.08
CA LEU A 104 -7.04 -1.82 4.00
C LEU A 104 -7.38 -0.35 4.32
N ALA A 105 -7.77 -0.06 5.57
CA ALA A 105 -7.99 1.32 6.01
C ALA A 105 -6.70 2.16 5.92
N VAL A 106 -5.55 1.60 6.33
CA VAL A 106 -4.24 2.26 6.21
C VAL A 106 -3.90 2.52 4.73
N MET A 107 -4.08 1.53 3.85
CA MET A 107 -3.82 1.70 2.41
C MET A 107 -4.73 2.75 1.78
N THR A 108 -5.99 2.80 2.17
CA THR A 108 -6.93 3.82 1.72
C THR A 108 -6.48 5.22 2.15
N LEU A 109 -6.06 5.37 3.41
CA LEU A 109 -5.54 6.64 3.92
C LEU A 109 -4.31 7.11 3.14
N ILE A 110 -3.31 6.24 2.94
CA ILE A 110 -2.11 6.54 2.17
C ILE A 110 -2.48 6.93 0.74
N GLY A 111 -3.29 6.10 0.08
CA GLY A 111 -3.70 6.31 -1.31
C GLY A 111 -4.37 7.67 -1.53
N VAL A 112 -5.33 8.04 -0.67
CA VAL A 112 -6.04 9.33 -0.73
C VAL A 112 -5.09 10.49 -0.41
N ALA A 113 -4.26 10.38 0.62
CA ALA A 113 -3.34 11.43 1.03
C ALA A 113 -2.28 11.72 -0.05
N ARG A 114 -1.74 10.68 -0.69
CA ARG A 114 -0.73 10.79 -1.74
C ARG A 114 -1.34 11.30 -3.05
N ARG A 115 -2.52 10.84 -3.44
CA ARG A 115 -3.22 11.31 -4.64
C ARG A 115 -3.50 12.82 -4.58
N ARG A 116 -3.94 13.34 -3.46
CA ARG A 116 -4.18 14.78 -3.27
C ARG A 116 -2.92 15.63 -3.39
N ARG A 117 -1.74 15.08 -3.12
CA ARG A 117 -0.46 15.78 -3.25
C ARG A 117 0.11 15.74 -4.66
N ALA A 118 -0.10 14.65 -5.40
CA ALA A 118 0.35 14.50 -6.78
C ALA A 118 -0.39 15.45 -7.75
N TRP A 119 -1.60 15.89 -7.40
CA TRP A 119 -2.49 16.68 -8.26
C TRP A 119 -2.43 18.20 -8.01
N ARG A 120 -1.37 18.72 -7.43
CA ARG A 120 -1.18 20.18 -7.36
C ARG A 120 -0.42 20.62 -8.62
N PRO A 121 -1.08 21.27 -9.59
CA PRO A 121 -0.38 21.88 -10.70
C PRO A 121 0.54 22.96 -10.11
N SER A 122 1.84 22.87 -10.40
CA SER A 122 2.78 23.95 -10.14
C SER A 122 2.47 25.07 -11.14
N ILE A 123 1.51 25.92 -10.79
CA ILE A 123 1.33 27.20 -11.48
C ILE A 123 2.56 28.03 -11.09
N ARG A 124 3.63 27.94 -11.88
CA ARG A 124 4.69 28.94 -11.83
C ARG A 124 4.09 30.21 -12.42
N PRO A 125 4.04 31.32 -11.67
CA PRO A 125 3.70 32.60 -12.28
C PRO A 125 4.73 32.82 -13.39
N VAL A 126 4.24 33.05 -14.61
CA VAL A 126 5.10 33.51 -15.71
C VAL A 126 5.63 34.88 -15.26
N PRO A 127 6.95 35.07 -15.17
CA PRO A 127 7.46 36.40 -14.88
C PRO A 127 6.99 37.34 -16.01
N VAL A 128 6.17 38.29 -15.65
CA VAL A 128 5.80 39.41 -16.56
C VAL A 128 7.08 40.21 -16.77
N THR A 129 7.76 39.96 -17.88
CA THR A 129 8.87 40.79 -18.32
C THR A 129 8.33 42.19 -18.59
N ALA A 130 8.77 43.16 -17.78
CA ALA A 130 8.41 44.56 -17.82
C ALA A 130 9.01 45.28 -19.04
N ASN A 131 9.08 44.66 -20.21
CA ASN A 131 9.60 45.21 -21.43
C ASN A 131 8.56 45.19 -22.57
N GLN A 132 7.43 45.86 -22.33
CA GLN A 132 6.54 46.28 -23.40
C GLN A 132 5.98 47.66 -23.04
N VAL A 133 6.83 48.67 -23.08
CA VAL A 133 6.46 50.05 -23.23
C VAL A 133 7.22 50.60 -24.44
#